data_17ece777b1ac3c866d4786e3e72e381a
#
_entry.id   17ece777b1ac3c866d4786e3e72e381a
#
_cell.length_a   1.000
_cell.length_b   1.000
_cell.length_c   1.000
_cell.angle_alpha   90.00
_cell.angle_beta   90.00
_cell.angle_gamma   90.00
#
_symmetry.space_group_name_H-M   'P 1'
#
loop_
_entity.id
_entity.type
_entity.pdbx_description
1 polymer ?
#
loop_
_entity_poly.entity_id
_entity_poly.type
_entity_poly.pdbx_seq_one_letter_code
_entity_poly.pdbx_strand_id
1 'polypeptide(L)'
;IKNMVCSRCTEAVESIFKVQGIGIKNIQLGEVIVDEITDLQILSIESELNQKGFEILKEKNSVLIQKVKNIIIDHIEFSNKLNEKFSVFLSKKIGYDYSYISRIFSSNTGYTIEKYFSMQRIEKTKELIKYDELNLSEIAYKLNYSSVAHLSKQFKQITGMSPSEFKKQQNSQRKGIDQILSLIHISEPTR
;
A
#
# COMPACT_ATOMS: atom_id res chain seq x y z
N ILE A 1 -9.79 -8.35 -6.15
CA ILE A 1 -10.22 -8.00 -4.79
C ILE A 1 -9.65 -6.62 -4.46
N LYS A 2 -10.48 -5.70 -4.01
CA LYS A 2 -10.11 -4.36 -3.56
C LYS A 2 -9.56 -4.40 -2.14
N ASN A 3 -8.70 -3.44 -1.79
CA ASN A 3 -8.06 -3.30 -0.48
C ASN A 3 -7.04 -4.39 -0.10
N MET A 4 -6.72 -5.30 -0.99
CA MET A 4 -5.69 -6.32 -0.81
C MET A 4 -4.33 -5.73 -1.25
N VAL A 5 -3.58 -5.16 -0.30
CA VAL A 5 -2.43 -4.28 -0.59
C VAL A 5 -1.11 -4.73 0.07
N CYS A 6 -1.10 -5.85 0.78
CA CYS A 6 0.10 -6.36 1.45
C CYS A 6 0.03 -7.88 1.64
N SER A 7 1.14 -8.50 2.04
CA SER A 7 1.23 -9.95 2.28
C SER A 7 0.23 -10.45 3.33
N ARG A 8 0.01 -9.69 4.40
CA ARG A 8 -1.00 -10.03 5.42
C ARG A 8 -2.42 -10.05 4.85
N CYS A 9 -2.71 -9.14 3.89
CA CYS A 9 -3.99 -9.16 3.18
C CYS A 9 -4.11 -10.44 2.33
N THR A 10 -3.03 -10.85 1.68
CA THR A 10 -2.99 -12.10 0.89
C THR A 10 -3.27 -13.32 1.78
N GLU A 11 -2.59 -13.43 2.92
CA GLU A 11 -2.80 -14.50 3.90
C GLU A 11 -4.23 -14.54 4.45
N ALA A 12 -4.78 -13.36 4.78
CA ALA A 12 -6.17 -13.25 5.26
C ALA A 12 -7.19 -13.69 4.22
N VAL A 13 -6.99 -13.30 2.95
CA VAL A 13 -7.85 -13.71 1.84
C VAL A 13 -7.70 -15.21 1.58
N GLU A 14 -6.47 -15.74 1.55
CA GLU A 14 -6.21 -17.17 1.38
C GLU A 14 -6.93 -18.01 2.44
N SER A 15 -6.91 -17.57 3.69
CA SER A 15 -7.60 -18.23 4.80
C SER A 15 -9.12 -18.32 4.57
N ILE A 16 -9.76 -17.26 4.03
CA ILE A 16 -11.19 -17.25 3.73
C ILE A 16 -11.54 -18.35 2.70
N PHE A 17 -10.77 -18.40 1.60
CA PHE A 17 -11.01 -19.41 0.56
C PHE A 17 -10.77 -20.84 1.07
N LYS A 18 -9.74 -21.05 1.91
CA LYS A 18 -9.48 -22.36 2.54
C LYS A 18 -10.62 -22.81 3.46
N VAL A 19 -11.18 -21.93 4.28
CA VAL A 19 -12.31 -22.23 5.16
C VAL A 19 -13.53 -22.65 4.35
N GLN A 20 -13.74 -22.06 3.19
CA GLN A 20 -14.83 -22.41 2.27
C GLN A 20 -14.54 -23.66 1.40
N GLY A 21 -13.38 -24.31 1.60
CA GLY A 21 -13.00 -25.50 0.85
C GLY A 21 -12.69 -25.25 -0.63
N ILE A 22 -12.35 -23.99 -1.00
CA ILE A 22 -12.10 -23.61 -2.38
C ILE A 22 -10.61 -23.66 -2.68
N GLY A 23 -10.23 -24.43 -3.70
CA GLY A 23 -8.86 -24.53 -4.18
C GLY A 23 -8.39 -23.24 -4.85
N ILE A 24 -7.27 -22.70 -4.40
CA ILE A 24 -6.61 -21.53 -4.99
C ILE A 24 -5.52 -22.00 -5.95
N LYS A 25 -5.66 -21.65 -7.24
CA LYS A 25 -4.61 -21.89 -8.26
C LYS A 25 -3.47 -20.90 -8.15
N ASN A 26 -3.80 -19.63 -7.93
CA ASN A 26 -2.84 -18.56 -7.78
C ASN A 26 -3.45 -17.44 -6.94
N ILE A 27 -2.60 -16.79 -6.13
CA ILE A 27 -2.96 -15.62 -5.35
C ILE A 27 -1.85 -14.57 -5.43
N GLN A 28 -2.24 -13.34 -5.73
CA GLN A 28 -1.36 -12.17 -5.75
C GLN A 28 -2.14 -10.95 -5.27
N LEU A 29 -1.46 -9.81 -5.09
CA LEU A 29 -2.12 -8.60 -4.61
C LEU A 29 -3.31 -8.23 -5.50
N GLY A 30 -4.50 -8.23 -4.89
CA GLY A 30 -5.76 -7.88 -5.54
C GLY A 30 -6.38 -8.93 -6.47
N GLU A 31 -5.74 -10.08 -6.66
CA GLU A 31 -6.24 -11.12 -7.56
C GLU A 31 -6.11 -12.51 -6.94
N VAL A 32 -7.19 -13.28 -7.01
CA VAL A 32 -7.21 -14.71 -6.65
C VAL A 32 -7.75 -15.48 -7.83
N ILE A 33 -7.01 -16.48 -8.28
CA ILE A 33 -7.44 -17.42 -9.32
C ILE A 33 -7.81 -18.72 -8.64
N VAL A 34 -9.05 -19.14 -8.82
CA VAL A 34 -9.61 -20.36 -8.26
C VAL A 34 -10.12 -21.28 -9.36
N ASP A 35 -10.45 -22.52 -8.99
CA ASP A 35 -11.25 -23.42 -9.84
C ASP A 35 -12.68 -22.90 -9.99
N GLU A 36 -13.52 -23.67 -10.66
CA GLU A 36 -14.94 -23.34 -10.77
C GLU A 36 -15.57 -23.26 -9.38
N ILE A 37 -16.28 -22.17 -9.13
CA ILE A 37 -17.03 -21.92 -7.90
C ILE A 37 -18.48 -21.63 -8.21
N THR A 38 -19.36 -22.05 -7.34
CA THR A 38 -20.82 -21.83 -7.47
C THR A 38 -21.20 -20.41 -7.05
N ASP A 39 -22.34 -19.91 -7.52
CA ASP A 39 -22.86 -18.59 -7.12
C ASP A 39 -23.09 -18.49 -5.60
N LEU A 40 -23.48 -19.58 -4.94
CA LEU A 40 -23.63 -19.63 -3.48
C LEU A 40 -22.29 -19.47 -2.76
N GLN A 41 -21.23 -20.10 -3.27
CA GLN A 41 -19.89 -19.95 -2.73
C GLN A 41 -19.38 -18.52 -2.93
N ILE A 42 -19.64 -17.90 -4.09
CA ILE A 42 -19.29 -16.49 -4.35
C ILE A 42 -19.94 -15.57 -3.32
N LEU A 43 -21.24 -15.75 -3.03
CA LEU A 43 -21.96 -14.94 -2.04
C LEU A 43 -21.39 -15.11 -0.63
N SER A 44 -21.06 -16.35 -0.23
CA SER A 44 -20.45 -16.64 1.06
C SER A 44 -19.09 -15.97 1.19
N ILE A 45 -18.22 -16.12 0.18
CA ILE A 45 -16.88 -15.48 0.14
C ILE A 45 -17.02 -13.95 0.17
N GLU A 46 -17.94 -13.38 -0.62
CA GLU A 46 -18.19 -11.93 -0.66
C GLU A 46 -18.56 -11.40 0.74
N SER A 47 -19.41 -12.13 1.47
CA SER A 47 -19.78 -11.77 2.84
C SER A 47 -18.58 -11.76 3.79
N GLU A 48 -17.75 -12.81 3.78
CA GLU A 48 -16.59 -12.92 4.65
C GLU A 48 -15.48 -11.90 4.28
N LEU A 49 -15.27 -11.66 2.99
CA LEU A 49 -14.34 -10.64 2.50
C LEU A 49 -14.76 -9.25 2.99
N ASN A 50 -16.06 -8.92 2.86
CA ASN A 50 -16.60 -7.63 3.29
C ASN A 50 -16.43 -7.41 4.81
N GLN A 51 -16.63 -8.45 5.64
CA GLN A 51 -16.40 -8.36 7.09
C GLN A 51 -14.94 -8.02 7.44
N LYS A 52 -13.98 -8.41 6.59
CA LYS A 52 -12.55 -8.10 6.74
C LYS A 52 -12.11 -6.85 5.96
N GLY A 53 -13.04 -6.10 5.38
CA GLY A 53 -12.76 -4.86 4.63
C GLY A 53 -12.29 -5.06 3.20
N PHE A 54 -12.40 -6.27 2.65
CA PHE A 54 -12.14 -6.56 1.24
C PHE A 54 -13.44 -6.51 0.43
N GLU A 55 -13.33 -6.23 -0.87
CA GLU A 55 -14.48 -6.13 -1.79
C GLU A 55 -14.19 -6.85 -3.11
N ILE A 56 -15.14 -7.66 -3.59
CA ILE A 56 -15.05 -8.29 -4.92
C ILE A 56 -15.40 -7.24 -5.98
N LEU A 57 -14.51 -7.06 -6.95
CA LEU A 57 -14.72 -6.11 -8.05
C LEU A 57 -15.45 -6.80 -9.20
N LYS A 58 -16.63 -6.28 -9.56
CA LYS A 58 -17.49 -6.83 -10.63
C LYS A 58 -17.37 -6.04 -11.95
N GLU A 59 -16.96 -4.77 -11.89
CA GLU A 59 -16.84 -3.91 -13.07
C GLU A 59 -15.44 -3.94 -13.69
N LYS A 60 -15.35 -4.04 -15.01
CA LYS A 60 -14.07 -4.10 -15.76
C LYS A 60 -13.13 -2.93 -15.44
N ASN A 61 -13.66 -1.71 -15.33
CA ASN A 61 -12.86 -0.51 -15.02
C ASN A 61 -12.32 -0.58 -13.58
N SER A 62 -13.11 -1.02 -12.63
CA SER A 62 -12.70 -1.19 -11.24
C SER A 62 -11.60 -2.22 -11.09
N VAL A 63 -11.67 -3.32 -11.84
CA VAL A 63 -10.61 -4.34 -11.91
C VAL A 63 -9.32 -3.75 -12.48
N LEU A 64 -9.41 -3.01 -13.59
CA LEU A 64 -8.26 -2.36 -14.22
C LEU A 64 -7.58 -1.38 -13.25
N ILE A 65 -8.36 -0.51 -12.61
CA ILE A 65 -7.85 0.47 -11.63
C ILE A 65 -7.14 -0.23 -10.48
N GLN A 66 -7.72 -1.30 -9.94
CA GLN A 66 -7.09 -2.04 -8.85
C GLN A 66 -5.79 -2.71 -9.30
N LYS A 67 -5.73 -3.28 -10.50
CA LYS A 67 -4.48 -3.82 -11.08
C LYS A 67 -3.40 -2.74 -11.18
N VAL A 68 -3.74 -1.53 -11.65
CA VAL A 68 -2.79 -0.39 -11.69
C VAL A 68 -2.27 -0.06 -10.28
N LYS A 69 -3.16 0.05 -9.29
CA LYS A 69 -2.79 0.35 -7.90
C LYS A 69 -1.84 -0.70 -7.33
N ASN A 70 -2.15 -1.97 -7.53
CA ASN A 70 -1.33 -3.08 -7.03
C ASN A 70 0.06 -3.09 -7.65
N ILE A 71 0.16 -2.90 -8.98
CA ILE A 71 1.45 -2.82 -9.70
C ILE A 71 2.30 -1.67 -9.15
N ILE A 72 1.69 -0.53 -8.82
CA ILE A 72 2.39 0.62 -8.21
C ILE A 72 2.91 0.26 -6.82
N ILE A 73 2.09 -0.36 -5.97
CA ILE A 73 2.47 -0.76 -4.61
C ILE A 73 3.61 -1.78 -4.67
N ASP A 74 3.47 -2.85 -5.46
CA ASP A 74 4.51 -3.86 -5.65
C ASP A 74 5.83 -3.25 -6.12
N HIS A 75 5.75 -2.32 -7.08
CA HIS A 75 6.94 -1.66 -7.60
C HIS A 75 7.66 -0.83 -6.54
N ILE A 76 6.92 -0.18 -5.63
CA ILE A 76 7.47 0.61 -4.52
C ILE A 76 8.05 -0.31 -3.44
N GLU A 77 7.35 -1.38 -3.08
CA GLU A 77 7.78 -2.31 -2.02
C GLU A 77 9.06 -3.07 -2.38
N PHE A 78 9.12 -3.60 -3.60
CA PHE A 78 10.27 -4.42 -4.03
C PHE A 78 11.40 -3.62 -4.67
N SER A 79 11.26 -2.28 -4.76
CA SER A 79 12.31 -1.34 -5.20
C SER A 79 13.05 -1.74 -6.48
N ASN A 80 12.36 -2.37 -7.42
CA ASN A 80 12.96 -2.81 -8.67
C ASN A 80 13.31 -1.59 -9.53
N LYS A 81 14.61 -1.37 -9.77
CA LYS A 81 15.03 -0.40 -10.79
C LYS A 81 14.52 -0.88 -12.14
N LEU A 82 13.62 -0.11 -12.73
CA LEU A 82 13.18 -0.38 -14.10
C LEU A 82 14.26 0.09 -15.08
N ASN A 83 14.59 -0.77 -16.04
CA ASN A 83 15.44 -0.41 -17.18
C ASN A 83 14.65 0.36 -18.27
N GLU A 84 13.36 0.59 -18.03
CA GLU A 84 12.45 1.27 -18.93
C GLU A 84 11.54 2.26 -18.17
N LYS A 85 10.86 3.13 -18.92
CA LYS A 85 9.89 4.07 -18.32
C LYS A 85 8.74 3.30 -17.67
N PHE A 86 8.28 3.74 -16.49
CA PHE A 86 7.17 3.11 -15.76
C PHE A 86 5.89 2.98 -16.60
N SER A 87 5.60 3.93 -17.49
CA SER A 87 4.47 3.87 -18.40
C SER A 87 4.55 2.66 -19.37
N VAL A 88 5.74 2.36 -19.87
CA VAL A 88 5.97 1.20 -20.75
C VAL A 88 5.83 -0.11 -19.96
N PHE A 89 6.43 -0.17 -18.78
CA PHE A 89 6.31 -1.30 -17.86
C PHE A 89 4.85 -1.58 -17.52
N LEU A 90 4.08 -0.54 -17.16
CA LEU A 90 2.67 -0.68 -16.82
C LEU A 90 1.83 -1.19 -17.99
N SER A 91 2.04 -0.66 -19.19
CA SER A 91 1.36 -1.11 -20.41
C SER A 91 1.61 -2.59 -20.70
N LYS A 92 2.87 -3.03 -20.60
CA LYS A 92 3.25 -4.45 -20.80
C LYS A 92 2.58 -5.36 -19.75
N LYS A 93 2.55 -4.93 -18.48
CA LYS A 93 1.96 -5.73 -17.38
C LYS A 93 0.44 -5.86 -17.49
N ILE A 94 -0.24 -4.82 -17.97
CA ILE A 94 -1.71 -4.77 -18.04
C ILE A 94 -2.23 -5.26 -19.38
N GLY A 95 -1.45 -5.11 -20.45
CA GLY A 95 -1.85 -5.49 -21.83
C GLY A 95 -2.71 -4.44 -22.53
N TYR A 96 -2.70 -3.17 -22.09
CA TYR A 96 -3.38 -2.04 -22.72
C TYR A 96 -2.42 -0.87 -22.92
N ASP A 97 -2.73 0.01 -23.89
CA ASP A 97 -1.98 1.25 -24.09
C ASP A 97 -2.05 2.16 -22.87
N TYR A 98 -0.93 2.82 -22.57
CA TYR A 98 -0.83 3.72 -21.40
C TYR A 98 -1.86 4.84 -21.42
N SER A 99 -2.16 5.42 -22.62
CA SER A 99 -3.17 6.46 -22.77
C SER A 99 -4.56 5.99 -22.35
N TYR A 100 -4.93 4.75 -22.70
CA TYR A 100 -6.19 4.14 -22.28
C TYR A 100 -6.22 3.92 -20.76
N ILE A 101 -5.15 3.30 -20.21
CA ILE A 101 -5.04 3.04 -18.76
C ILE A 101 -5.12 4.35 -17.97
N SER A 102 -4.36 5.36 -18.38
CA SER A 102 -4.29 6.66 -17.72
C SER A 102 -5.64 7.39 -17.73
N ARG A 103 -6.37 7.35 -18.85
CA ARG A 103 -7.71 7.93 -18.96
C ARG A 103 -8.70 7.25 -18.01
N ILE A 104 -8.76 5.92 -18.01
CA ILE A 104 -9.67 5.17 -17.13
C ILE A 104 -9.31 5.40 -15.67
N PHE A 105 -8.01 5.37 -15.34
CA PHE A 105 -7.55 5.58 -13.97
C PHE A 105 -7.92 6.99 -13.47
N SER A 106 -7.60 8.04 -14.23
CA SER A 106 -7.85 9.42 -13.81
C SER A 106 -9.34 9.78 -13.74
N SER A 107 -10.15 9.31 -14.69
CA SER A 107 -11.60 9.56 -14.66
C SER A 107 -12.32 8.92 -13.46
N ASN A 108 -11.80 7.79 -12.96
CA ASN A 108 -12.43 7.09 -11.84
C ASN A 108 -11.83 7.41 -10.47
N THR A 109 -10.56 7.83 -10.41
CA THR A 109 -9.86 8.09 -9.14
C THR A 109 -9.72 9.58 -8.82
N GLY A 110 -9.87 10.45 -9.81
CA GLY A 110 -9.60 11.89 -9.70
C GLY A 110 -8.10 12.25 -9.70
N TYR A 111 -7.22 11.28 -9.84
CA TYR A 111 -5.76 11.48 -9.85
C TYR A 111 -5.13 10.88 -11.09
N THR A 112 -4.03 11.48 -11.59
CA THR A 112 -3.19 10.81 -12.59
C THR A 112 -2.42 9.64 -11.94
N ILE A 113 -1.98 8.70 -12.78
CA ILE A 113 -1.15 7.56 -12.33
C ILE A 113 0.14 8.06 -11.66
N GLU A 114 0.79 9.08 -12.24
CA GLU A 114 2.01 9.67 -11.70
C GLU A 114 1.78 10.33 -10.34
N LYS A 115 0.66 11.02 -10.18
CA LYS A 115 0.29 11.62 -8.89
C LYS A 115 0.05 10.55 -7.84
N TYR A 116 -0.70 9.50 -8.19
CA TYR A 116 -0.95 8.39 -7.29
C TYR A 116 0.35 7.67 -6.91
N PHE A 117 1.22 7.38 -7.88
CA PHE A 117 2.55 6.80 -7.64
C PHE A 117 3.39 7.66 -6.68
N SER A 118 3.40 8.98 -6.89
CA SER A 118 4.10 9.91 -6.01
C SER A 118 3.55 9.89 -4.58
N MET A 119 2.23 9.85 -4.43
CA MET A 119 1.58 9.76 -3.11
C MET A 119 1.98 8.45 -2.39
N GLN A 120 1.94 7.31 -3.08
CA GLN A 120 2.33 6.03 -2.49
C GLN A 120 3.81 5.99 -2.07
N ARG A 121 4.71 6.57 -2.88
CA ARG A 121 6.14 6.71 -2.51
C ARG A 121 6.32 7.57 -1.25
N ILE A 122 5.53 8.62 -1.07
CA ILE A 122 5.58 9.44 0.13
C ILE A 122 5.02 8.69 1.35
N GLU A 123 3.95 7.91 1.20
CA GLU A 123 3.46 7.06 2.29
C GLU A 123 4.53 6.04 2.72
N LYS A 124 5.22 5.40 1.77
CA LYS A 124 6.34 4.51 2.08
C LYS A 124 7.52 5.26 2.72
N THR A 125 7.78 6.50 2.30
CA THR A 125 8.79 7.35 2.95
C THR A 125 8.44 7.62 4.41
N LYS A 126 7.18 7.93 4.73
CA LYS A 126 6.71 8.13 6.10
C LYS A 126 6.89 6.86 6.95
N GLU A 127 6.58 5.70 6.38
CA GLU A 127 6.78 4.41 7.04
C GLU A 127 8.26 4.20 7.39
N LEU A 128 9.16 4.35 6.41
CA LEU A 128 10.60 4.16 6.61
C LEU A 128 11.19 5.17 7.61
N ILE A 129 10.71 6.42 7.63
CA ILE A 129 11.10 7.40 8.65
C ILE A 129 10.64 6.96 10.06
N LYS A 130 9.45 6.36 10.16
CA LYS A 130 8.93 5.88 11.46
C LYS A 130 9.72 4.71 12.04
N TYR A 131 10.19 3.81 11.18
CA TYR A 131 11.06 2.70 11.61
C TYR A 131 12.45 3.16 12.06
N ASP A 132 12.93 4.30 11.52
CA ASP A 132 14.21 4.94 11.88
C ASP A 132 15.45 4.06 11.64
N GLU A 133 15.33 3.08 10.74
CA GLU A 133 16.42 2.18 10.37
C GLU A 133 17.30 2.73 9.25
N LEU A 134 16.76 3.67 8.45
CA LEU A 134 17.41 4.25 7.28
C LEU A 134 17.48 5.78 7.41
N ASN A 135 18.60 6.34 6.97
CA ASN A 135 18.71 7.79 6.80
C ASN A 135 18.02 8.27 5.51
N LEU A 136 17.83 9.58 5.37
CA LEU A 136 17.10 10.15 4.22
C LEU A 136 17.76 9.85 2.87
N SER A 137 19.09 9.69 2.84
CA SER A 137 19.82 9.35 1.59
C SER A 137 19.54 7.91 1.19
N GLU A 138 19.54 7.00 2.14
CA GLU A 138 19.20 5.59 1.94
C GLU A 138 17.74 5.42 1.52
N ILE A 139 16.82 6.17 2.14
CA ILE A 139 15.40 6.19 1.76
C ILE A 139 15.24 6.70 0.33
N ALA A 140 15.90 7.79 -0.03
CA ALA A 140 15.87 8.35 -1.39
C ALA A 140 16.38 7.33 -2.42
N TYR A 141 17.48 6.65 -2.12
CA TYR A 141 18.04 5.61 -2.97
C TYR A 141 17.09 4.42 -3.10
N LYS A 142 16.60 3.90 -1.96
CA LYS A 142 15.69 2.76 -1.90
C LYS A 142 14.41 3.00 -2.70
N LEU A 143 13.86 4.21 -2.63
CA LEU A 143 12.64 4.57 -3.35
C LEU A 143 12.87 5.17 -4.73
N ASN A 144 14.08 5.01 -5.32
CA ASN A 144 14.44 5.47 -6.65
C ASN A 144 14.19 6.97 -6.89
N TYR A 145 14.49 7.81 -5.89
CA TYR A 145 14.59 9.27 -6.10
C TYR A 145 15.96 9.62 -6.70
N SER A 146 15.97 10.61 -7.58
CA SER A 146 17.22 11.11 -8.18
C SER A 146 18.16 11.78 -7.16
N SER A 147 17.60 12.30 -6.06
CA SER A 147 18.34 12.92 -4.96
C SER A 147 17.48 13.06 -3.70
N VAL A 148 18.13 13.28 -2.56
CA VAL A 148 17.46 13.64 -1.29
C VAL A 148 16.66 14.95 -1.43
N ALA A 149 17.18 15.92 -2.20
CA ALA A 149 16.48 17.18 -2.46
C ALA A 149 15.16 16.94 -3.23
N HIS A 150 15.17 16.05 -4.20
CA HIS A 150 13.96 15.67 -4.93
C HIS A 150 12.92 14.99 -4.02
N LEU A 151 13.35 14.04 -3.19
CA LEU A 151 12.50 13.42 -2.17
C LEU A 151 11.89 14.49 -1.24
N SER A 152 12.73 15.36 -0.67
CA SER A 152 12.30 16.39 0.29
C SER A 152 11.32 17.38 -0.31
N LYS A 153 11.55 17.81 -1.56
CA LYS A 153 10.62 18.68 -2.29
C LYS A 153 9.26 18.02 -2.49
N GLN A 154 9.24 16.76 -2.97
CA GLN A 154 8.01 16.03 -3.22
C GLN A 154 7.27 15.70 -1.91
N PHE A 155 8.01 15.34 -0.86
CA PHE A 155 7.47 15.10 0.47
C PHE A 155 6.74 16.34 0.99
N LYS A 156 7.40 17.52 0.93
CA LYS A 156 6.81 18.80 1.37
C LYS A 156 5.59 19.19 0.54
N GLN A 157 5.62 18.96 -0.77
CA GLN A 157 4.47 19.24 -1.66
C GLN A 157 3.22 18.40 -1.32
N ILE A 158 3.42 17.15 -0.87
CA ILE A 158 2.30 16.24 -0.58
C ILE A 158 1.84 16.32 0.87
N THR A 159 2.76 16.52 1.83
CA THR A 159 2.47 16.48 3.27
C THR A 159 2.38 17.86 3.93
N GLY A 160 2.86 18.91 3.27
CA GLY A 160 2.94 20.25 3.83
C GLY A 160 4.21 20.52 4.67
N MET A 161 4.98 19.48 5.04
CA MET A 161 6.17 19.60 5.89
C MET A 161 7.39 18.85 5.29
N SER A 162 8.58 19.17 5.73
CA SER A 162 9.81 18.47 5.31
C SER A 162 9.90 17.09 6.00
N PRO A 163 10.68 16.14 5.43
CA PRO A 163 10.95 14.85 6.08
C PRO A 163 11.56 14.97 7.48
N SER A 164 12.43 15.97 7.69
CA SER A 164 13.07 16.23 8.98
C SER A 164 12.10 16.76 10.03
N GLU A 165 11.17 17.63 9.63
CA GLU A 165 10.07 18.09 10.49
C GLU A 165 9.15 16.94 10.86
N PHE A 166 8.79 16.10 9.90
CA PHE A 166 7.97 14.90 10.13
C PHE A 166 8.64 13.95 11.14
N LYS A 167 9.96 13.69 10.98
CA LYS A 167 10.72 12.85 11.91
C LYS A 167 10.72 13.42 13.34
N LYS A 168 10.94 14.73 13.49
CA LYS A 168 10.89 15.40 14.80
C LYS A 168 9.52 15.27 15.48
N GLN A 169 8.46 15.47 14.71
CA GLN A 169 7.08 15.35 15.21
C GLN A 169 6.77 13.92 15.70
N GLN A 170 7.23 12.91 14.97
CA GLN A 170 7.06 11.49 15.39
C GLN A 170 7.82 11.19 16.67
N ASN A 171 9.04 11.70 16.82
CA ASN A 171 9.86 11.49 18.02
C ASN A 171 9.27 12.21 19.25
N SER A 172 8.65 13.38 19.08
CA SER A 172 7.98 14.10 20.18
C SER A 172 6.70 13.42 20.66
N GLN A 173 6.07 12.56 19.85
CA GLN A 173 4.90 11.76 20.23
C GLN A 173 5.25 10.43 20.91
N ARG A 174 6.50 9.97 20.80
CA ARG A 174 7.01 8.80 21.55
C ARG A 174 7.40 9.26 22.95
N LYS A 175 6.51 9.09 23.92
CA LYS A 175 6.88 9.20 25.35
C LYS A 175 7.87 8.08 25.66
N GLY A 176 9.04 8.43 26.20
CA GLY A 176 10.01 7.43 26.66
C GLY A 176 9.38 6.52 27.71
N ILE A 177 9.78 5.25 27.73
CA ILE A 177 9.33 4.25 28.71
C ILE A 177 9.53 4.77 30.15
N ASP A 178 10.58 5.55 30.37
CA ASP A 178 10.89 6.17 31.67
C ASP A 178 9.82 7.17 32.13
N GLN A 179 9.16 7.87 31.21
CA GLN A 179 8.05 8.78 31.54
C GLN A 179 6.74 8.05 31.83
N ILE A 180 6.57 6.83 31.33
CA ILE A 180 5.41 5.98 31.62
C ILE A 180 5.59 5.32 32.98
N LEU A 181 6.80 4.88 33.33
CA LEU A 181 7.12 4.26 34.62
C LEU A 181 7.02 5.26 35.79
N SER A 182 7.31 6.55 35.58
CA SER A 182 7.15 7.58 36.61
C SER A 182 5.69 7.84 36.99
N LEU A 183 4.72 7.51 36.12
CA LEU A 183 3.29 7.64 36.43
C LEU A 183 2.72 6.44 37.17
N ILE A 184 3.43 5.32 37.26
CA ILE A 184 2.99 4.10 37.94
C ILE A 184 3.45 4.07 39.42
N HIS A 185 4.38 4.93 39.82
CA HIS A 185 5.00 4.94 41.15
C HIS A 185 4.29 5.83 42.19
N ILE A 186 3.07 6.31 41.93
CA ILE A 186 2.28 7.10 42.87
C ILE A 186 1.03 6.32 43.25
N SER A 187 1.17 5.28 44.05
CA SER A 187 0.15 4.82 45.02
C SER A 187 0.72 3.71 45.90
N GLU A 188 1.63 4.07 46.82
CA GLU A 188 1.74 3.30 48.03
C GLU A 188 0.63 3.76 49.01
N PRO A 189 -0.19 2.85 49.51
CA PRO A 189 -1.15 3.21 50.57
C PRO A 189 -0.39 3.43 51.86
N THR A 190 -0.43 4.65 52.35
CA THR A 190 -0.04 4.95 53.72
C THR A 190 -0.87 4.12 54.68
N ARG A 191 -0.18 3.34 55.49
CA ARG A 191 -0.71 2.69 56.70
C ARG A 191 -1.03 3.73 57.76
#